data_f202890e492b30c1a1c2aeac6cc7f1a1
#
_entry.id   f202890e492b30c1a1c2aeac6cc7f1a1
#
_cell.length_a   1.000
_cell.length_b   1.000
_cell.length_c   1.000
_cell.angle_alpha   90.00
_cell.angle_beta   90.00
_cell.angle_gamma   90.00
#
_symmetry.space_group_name_H-M   'P 1'
#
loop_
_entity.id
_entity.type
_entity.pdbx_description
1 polymer ?
#
loop_
_entity_poly.entity_id
_entity_poly.type
_entity_poly.pdbx_seq_one_letter_code
_entity_poly.pdbx_strand_id
1 'polypeptide(L)'
;VNIELDIFSPVHQLSNKLFDERDLSVYIKRDDLIHPIISGNKWRKLNYLLKAAQLQQKNHLVTFGGAYSNHLLATAGAAARFGFKATGLVRGEEVNNDTLFMCRLHGMKLIFVDRESYRDKQALFKHYFGDDEQAFFIDEGGASP
;
A
#
# COMPACT_ATOMS: atom_id res chain seq x y z
N VAL A 1 12.28 -1.69 -15.37
CA VAL A 1 11.65 -0.41 -14.95
C VAL A 1 12.40 0.10 -13.72
N ASN A 2 12.74 1.38 -13.68
CA ASN A 2 13.32 2.00 -12.48
C ASN A 2 12.20 2.28 -11.47
N ILE A 3 12.31 1.73 -10.26
CA ILE A 3 11.32 1.90 -9.20
C ILE A 3 11.75 3.06 -8.31
N GLU A 4 11.45 4.27 -8.77
CA GLU A 4 11.76 5.51 -8.06
C GLU A 4 10.63 6.54 -8.20
N LEU A 5 10.41 7.33 -7.16
CA LEU A 5 9.61 8.55 -7.18
C LEU A 5 10.53 9.74 -6.92
N ASP A 6 10.21 10.86 -7.53
CA ASP A 6 10.79 12.15 -7.14
C ASP A 6 10.17 12.55 -5.79
N ILE A 7 11.00 12.50 -4.73
CA ILE A 7 10.53 12.63 -3.35
C ILE A 7 10.61 14.08 -2.92
N PHE A 8 9.46 14.76 -2.90
CA PHE A 8 9.31 16.03 -2.23
C PHE A 8 8.69 15.83 -0.84
N SER A 9 9.52 15.91 0.20
CA SER A 9 9.09 15.71 1.59
C SER A 9 9.83 16.67 2.52
N PRO A 10 9.44 17.96 2.51
CA PRO A 10 10.05 18.98 3.36
C PRO A 10 9.69 18.81 4.83
N VAL A 11 10.44 19.49 5.69
CA VAL A 11 10.11 19.62 7.12
C VAL A 11 9.54 21.01 7.36
N HIS A 12 8.34 21.08 7.94
CA HIS A 12 7.68 22.32 8.33
C HIS A 12 7.62 22.44 9.84
N GLN A 13 7.95 23.61 10.37
CA GLN A 13 7.70 23.91 11.77
C GLN A 13 6.20 24.21 11.96
N LEU A 14 5.63 23.65 13.00
CA LEU A 14 4.25 23.92 13.41
C LEU A 14 4.26 25.05 14.45
N SER A 15 3.50 26.11 14.17
CA SER A 15 3.25 27.18 15.14
C SER A 15 1.88 26.98 15.76
N ASN A 16 1.85 26.93 17.10
CA ASN A 16 0.62 26.81 17.87
C ASN A 16 0.86 27.40 19.25
N LYS A 17 -0.07 28.19 19.75
CA LYS A 17 0.01 28.84 21.06
C LYS A 17 0.37 27.88 22.20
N LEU A 18 -0.15 26.66 22.16
CA LEU A 18 0.15 25.64 23.16
C LEU A 18 1.64 25.21 23.16
N PHE A 19 2.28 25.22 22.00
CA PHE A 19 3.69 24.90 21.87
C PHE A 19 4.56 26.07 22.36
N ASP A 20 4.16 27.30 22.00
CA ASP A 20 4.85 28.52 22.40
C ASP A 20 4.82 28.70 23.92
N GLU A 21 3.66 28.47 24.57
CA GLU A 21 3.50 28.53 26.02
C GLU A 21 4.33 27.50 26.81
N ARG A 22 4.80 26.44 26.14
CA ARG A 22 5.62 25.38 26.73
C ARG A 22 7.05 25.34 26.21
N ASP A 23 7.44 26.35 25.47
CA ASP A 23 8.78 26.45 24.84
C ASP A 23 9.13 25.20 24.02
N LEU A 24 8.15 24.71 23.24
CA LEU A 24 8.28 23.52 22.39
C LEU A 24 8.43 23.90 20.92
N SER A 25 9.49 23.40 20.29
CA SER A 25 9.65 23.44 18.83
C SER A 25 9.16 22.13 18.22
N VAL A 26 8.04 22.18 17.51
CA VAL A 26 7.42 20.99 16.89
C VAL A 26 7.54 21.07 15.38
N TYR A 27 7.94 19.96 14.76
CA TYR A 27 8.14 19.88 13.31
C TYR A 27 7.35 18.71 12.74
N ILE A 28 6.84 18.89 11.51
CA ILE A 28 6.19 17.84 10.74
C ILE A 28 6.98 17.53 9.47
N LYS A 29 7.31 16.27 9.26
CA LYS A 29 7.84 15.74 8.02
C LYS A 29 6.68 15.48 7.05
N ARG A 30 6.65 16.18 5.92
CA ARG A 30 5.55 16.21 4.97
C ARG A 30 5.61 15.04 3.98
N ASP A 31 5.60 13.81 4.47
CA ASP A 31 5.57 12.61 3.64
C ASP A 31 4.25 12.46 2.84
N ASP A 32 3.21 13.19 3.25
CA ASP A 32 1.97 13.33 2.49
C ASP A 32 2.17 13.98 1.10
N LEU A 33 3.23 14.76 0.92
CA LEU A 33 3.56 15.41 -0.34
C LEU A 33 4.37 14.55 -1.31
N ILE A 34 4.76 13.34 -0.93
CA ILE A 34 5.54 12.44 -1.79
C ILE A 34 4.77 12.09 -3.07
N HIS A 35 3.49 11.71 -2.92
CA HIS A 35 2.63 11.35 -4.05
C HIS A 35 1.15 11.34 -3.59
N PRO A 36 0.20 11.80 -4.40
CA PRO A 36 -1.21 11.89 -3.99
C PRO A 36 -1.87 10.53 -3.65
N ILE A 37 -1.40 9.44 -4.25
CA ILE A 37 -1.94 8.08 -4.04
C ILE A 37 -0.97 7.20 -3.24
N ILE A 38 0.32 7.18 -3.61
CA ILE A 38 1.36 6.37 -2.98
C ILE A 38 2.05 7.20 -1.90
N SER A 39 1.30 7.76 -0.96
CA SER A 39 1.82 8.78 -0.04
C SER A 39 2.32 8.21 1.29
N GLY A 40 3.06 9.04 1.99
CA GLY A 40 3.46 8.84 3.37
C GLY A 40 4.33 7.60 3.58
N ASN A 41 4.09 6.92 4.69
CA ASN A 41 4.81 5.71 5.06
C ASN A 41 4.59 4.53 4.09
N LYS A 42 3.57 4.61 3.22
CA LYS A 42 3.29 3.53 2.26
C LYS A 42 4.33 3.46 1.17
N TRP A 43 4.76 4.60 0.60
CA TRP A 43 5.86 4.61 -0.35
C TRP A 43 7.16 4.07 0.25
N ARG A 44 7.49 4.47 1.46
CA ARG A 44 8.72 4.03 2.13
C ARG A 44 8.80 2.52 2.28
N LYS A 45 7.65 1.86 2.53
CA LYS A 45 7.55 0.40 2.60
C LYS A 45 7.51 -0.23 1.20
N LEU A 46 6.61 0.27 0.34
CA LEU A 46 6.39 -0.31 -0.99
C LEU A 46 7.63 -0.25 -1.89
N ASN A 47 8.44 0.79 -1.81
CA ASN A 47 9.67 0.89 -2.60
C ASN A 47 10.58 -0.33 -2.43
N TYR A 48 10.78 -0.81 -1.22
CA TYR A 48 11.57 -2.01 -0.96
C TYR A 48 10.89 -3.28 -1.48
N LEU A 49 9.58 -3.40 -1.26
CA LEU A 49 8.80 -4.57 -1.68
C LEU A 49 8.73 -4.70 -3.21
N LEU A 50 8.55 -3.59 -3.91
CA LEU A 50 8.54 -3.55 -5.38
C LEU A 50 9.91 -3.93 -5.96
N LYS A 51 10.99 -3.43 -5.38
CA LYS A 51 12.35 -3.81 -5.77
C LYS A 51 12.62 -5.30 -5.49
N ALA A 52 12.14 -5.82 -4.37
CA ALA A 52 12.25 -7.25 -4.06
C ALA A 52 11.45 -8.12 -5.05
N ALA A 53 10.23 -7.71 -5.41
CA ALA A 53 9.43 -8.37 -6.43
C ALA A 53 10.16 -8.39 -7.79
N GLN A 54 10.72 -7.25 -8.19
CA GLN A 54 11.47 -7.12 -9.45
C GLN A 54 12.72 -8.03 -9.46
N LEU A 55 13.49 -8.06 -8.37
CA LEU A 55 14.67 -8.94 -8.24
C LEU A 55 14.29 -10.42 -8.33
N GLN A 56 13.11 -10.80 -7.83
CA GLN A 56 12.58 -12.16 -7.91
C GLN A 56 11.85 -12.43 -9.24
N GLN A 57 11.90 -11.49 -10.20
CA GLN A 57 11.21 -11.60 -11.50
C GLN A 57 9.70 -11.81 -11.35
N LYS A 58 9.10 -11.29 -10.27
CA LYS A 58 7.67 -11.32 -10.02
C LYS A 58 7.03 -10.05 -10.59
N ASN A 59 5.86 -10.20 -11.22
CA ASN A 59 5.14 -9.06 -11.83
C ASN A 59 3.70 -8.91 -11.34
N HIS A 60 3.25 -9.76 -10.41
CA HIS A 60 1.91 -9.74 -9.86
C HIS A 60 1.97 -9.53 -8.34
N LEU A 61 1.62 -8.34 -7.89
CA LEU A 61 1.57 -7.99 -6.47
C LEU A 61 0.25 -8.46 -5.86
N VAL A 62 0.31 -9.26 -4.80
CA VAL A 62 -0.86 -9.72 -4.06
C VAL A 62 -0.77 -9.20 -2.64
N THR A 63 -1.76 -8.41 -2.23
CA THR A 63 -1.77 -7.78 -0.91
C THR A 63 -3.12 -7.86 -0.21
N PHE A 64 -3.18 -7.41 1.03
CA PHE A 64 -4.29 -7.59 1.96
C PHE A 64 -4.68 -6.26 2.61
N GLY A 65 -5.98 -6.08 2.85
CA GLY A 65 -6.46 -4.89 3.55
C GLY A 65 -7.96 -4.91 3.79
N GLY A 66 -8.44 -4.03 4.64
CA GLY A 66 -9.87 -3.74 4.77
C GLY A 66 -10.37 -2.82 3.66
N ALA A 67 -11.69 -2.63 3.57
CA ALA A 67 -12.35 -1.83 2.53
C ALA A 67 -11.89 -0.35 2.46
N TYR A 68 -11.35 0.19 3.55
CA TYR A 68 -10.85 1.57 3.65
C TYR A 68 -9.31 1.63 3.75
N SER A 69 -8.62 0.60 3.27
CA SER A 69 -7.18 0.48 3.43
C SER A 69 -6.40 1.40 2.49
N ASN A 70 -5.70 2.38 3.06
CA ASN A 70 -4.74 3.20 2.31
C ASN A 70 -3.58 2.38 1.75
N HIS A 71 -3.31 1.20 2.31
CA HIS A 71 -2.29 0.30 1.78
C HIS A 71 -2.73 -0.34 0.46
N LEU A 72 -4.00 -0.81 0.36
CA LEU A 72 -4.55 -1.32 -0.91
C LEU A 72 -4.44 -0.25 -2.00
N LEU A 73 -4.88 0.98 -1.71
CA LEU A 73 -4.85 2.07 -2.68
C LEU A 73 -3.42 2.43 -3.10
N ALA A 74 -2.51 2.53 -2.14
CA ALA A 74 -1.10 2.82 -2.44
C ALA A 74 -0.45 1.70 -3.28
N THR A 75 -0.76 0.43 -2.99
CA THR A 75 -0.27 -0.71 -3.78
C THR A 75 -0.85 -0.70 -5.19
N ALA A 76 -2.15 -0.40 -5.36
CA ALA A 76 -2.78 -0.27 -6.67
C ALA A 76 -2.12 0.83 -7.52
N GLY A 77 -1.93 2.03 -6.93
CA GLY A 77 -1.26 3.14 -7.60
C GLY A 77 0.19 2.83 -7.97
N ALA A 78 0.93 2.18 -7.07
CA ALA A 78 2.30 1.76 -7.33
C ALA A 78 2.38 0.71 -8.44
N ALA A 79 1.50 -0.29 -8.43
CA ALA A 79 1.42 -1.30 -9.47
C ALA A 79 1.16 -0.68 -10.85
N ALA A 80 0.15 0.19 -10.96
CA ALA A 80 -0.16 0.90 -12.19
C ALA A 80 1.02 1.72 -12.71
N ARG A 81 1.73 2.42 -11.81
CA ARG A 81 2.85 3.29 -12.17
C ARG A 81 4.08 2.51 -12.64
N PHE A 82 4.39 1.38 -12.01
CA PHE A 82 5.62 0.63 -12.26
C PHE A 82 5.43 -0.64 -13.11
N GLY A 83 4.22 -0.84 -13.67
CA GLY A 83 3.95 -1.91 -14.62
C GLY A 83 3.75 -3.30 -13.99
N PHE A 84 3.30 -3.36 -12.73
CA PHE A 84 2.90 -4.61 -12.09
C PHE A 84 1.39 -4.85 -12.25
N LYS A 85 0.99 -6.11 -12.28
CA LYS A 85 -0.39 -6.50 -11.97
C LYS A 85 -0.61 -6.38 -10.46
N ALA A 86 -1.85 -6.15 -10.03
CA ALA A 86 -2.18 -6.10 -8.61
C ALA A 86 -3.48 -6.82 -8.30
N THR A 87 -3.49 -7.57 -7.20
CA THR A 87 -4.70 -8.12 -6.59
C THR A 87 -4.72 -7.81 -5.11
N GLY A 88 -5.85 -7.29 -4.63
CA GLY A 88 -6.11 -7.04 -3.22
C GLY A 88 -7.13 -8.03 -2.68
N LEU A 89 -6.77 -8.77 -1.62
CA LEU A 89 -7.71 -9.54 -0.84
C LEU A 89 -8.31 -8.64 0.23
N VAL A 90 -9.61 -8.38 0.11
CA VAL A 90 -10.35 -7.43 0.94
C VAL A 90 -11.09 -8.17 2.04
N ARG A 91 -10.84 -7.76 3.30
CA ARG A 91 -11.50 -8.36 4.45
C ARG A 91 -12.97 -7.97 4.55
N GLY A 92 -13.84 -8.96 4.58
CA GLY A 92 -15.27 -8.81 4.82
C GLY A 92 -16.11 -8.87 3.55
N GLU A 93 -17.34 -8.43 3.67
CA GLU A 93 -18.32 -8.46 2.60
C GLU A 93 -18.03 -7.43 1.50
N GLU A 94 -18.56 -7.67 0.32
CA GLU A 94 -18.41 -6.73 -0.79
C GLU A 94 -19.14 -5.41 -0.48
N VAL A 95 -18.39 -4.33 -0.55
CA VAL A 95 -18.89 -2.98 -0.37
C VAL A 95 -18.36 -2.07 -1.47
N ASN A 96 -19.10 -1.00 -1.74
CA ASN A 96 -18.67 0.05 -2.66
C ASN A 96 -18.30 1.31 -1.86
N ASN A 97 -17.09 1.80 -2.07
CA ASN A 97 -16.60 3.05 -1.54
C ASN A 97 -15.51 3.64 -2.45
N ASP A 98 -15.13 4.88 -2.19
CA ASP A 98 -14.17 5.60 -3.01
C ASP A 98 -12.79 4.94 -3.03
N THR A 99 -12.34 4.37 -1.91
CA THR A 99 -11.03 3.68 -1.81
C THR A 99 -10.98 2.48 -2.75
N LEU A 100 -11.99 1.61 -2.71
CA LEU A 100 -12.05 0.42 -3.56
C LEU A 100 -12.31 0.77 -5.02
N PHE A 101 -13.12 1.81 -5.27
CA PHE A 101 -13.31 2.35 -6.61
C PHE A 101 -11.95 2.81 -7.20
N MET A 102 -11.18 3.58 -6.44
CA MET A 102 -9.85 4.02 -6.86
C MET A 102 -8.87 2.87 -7.06
N CYS A 103 -8.93 1.82 -6.24
CA CYS A 103 -8.14 0.61 -6.46
C CYS A 103 -8.45 -0.04 -7.82
N ARG A 104 -9.75 -0.19 -8.15
CA ARG A 104 -10.18 -0.73 -9.45
C ARG A 104 -9.77 0.18 -10.61
N LEU A 105 -9.87 1.49 -10.45
CA LEU A 105 -9.46 2.48 -11.46
C LEU A 105 -7.97 2.37 -11.81
N HIS A 106 -7.13 2.02 -10.81
CA HIS A 106 -5.70 1.75 -11.00
C HIS A 106 -5.42 0.30 -11.48
N GLY A 107 -6.46 -0.45 -11.87
CA GLY A 107 -6.31 -1.80 -12.43
C GLY A 107 -6.15 -2.92 -11.41
N MET A 108 -6.35 -2.65 -10.11
CA MET A 108 -6.30 -3.70 -9.09
C MET A 108 -7.54 -4.60 -9.13
N LYS A 109 -7.34 -5.90 -9.23
CA LYS A 109 -8.40 -6.89 -8.99
C LYS A 109 -8.68 -6.98 -7.49
N LEU A 110 -9.96 -6.99 -7.09
CA LEU A 110 -10.38 -7.15 -5.70
C LEU A 110 -11.06 -8.49 -5.50
N ILE A 111 -10.66 -9.22 -4.46
CA ILE A 111 -11.27 -10.48 -4.02
C ILE A 111 -11.71 -10.27 -2.58
N PHE A 112 -13.01 -10.39 -2.32
CA PHE A 112 -13.55 -10.27 -0.97
C PHE A 112 -13.46 -11.62 -0.25
N VAL A 113 -12.99 -11.59 0.98
CA VAL A 113 -12.74 -12.77 1.80
C VAL A 113 -13.41 -12.58 3.15
N ASP A 114 -14.14 -13.59 3.63
CA ASP A 114 -14.76 -13.55 4.95
C ASP A 114 -13.72 -13.29 6.06
N ARG A 115 -14.20 -12.76 7.19
CA ARG A 115 -13.32 -12.30 8.29
C ARG A 115 -12.56 -13.43 8.98
N GLU A 116 -13.09 -14.65 8.95
CA GLU A 116 -12.47 -15.81 9.58
C GLU A 116 -11.31 -16.30 8.73
N SER A 117 -11.54 -16.58 7.46
CA SER A 117 -10.53 -16.99 6.49
C SER A 117 -9.41 -15.94 6.34
N TYR A 118 -9.76 -14.65 6.44
CA TYR A 118 -8.79 -13.55 6.32
C TYR A 118 -7.67 -13.57 7.39
N ARG A 119 -7.85 -14.27 8.49
CA ARG A 119 -6.84 -14.38 9.56
C ARG A 119 -5.58 -15.12 9.10
N ASP A 120 -5.74 -16.09 8.20
CA ASP A 120 -4.61 -16.83 7.64
C ASP A 120 -4.31 -16.37 6.20
N LYS A 121 -3.56 -15.28 6.10
CA LYS A 121 -3.18 -14.67 4.83
C LYS A 121 -2.27 -15.56 3.97
N GLN A 122 -1.45 -16.39 4.62
CA GLN A 122 -0.58 -17.34 3.92
C GLN A 122 -1.40 -18.46 3.26
N ALA A 123 -2.38 -19.01 3.97
CA ALA A 123 -3.29 -20.00 3.41
C ALA A 123 -4.10 -19.40 2.24
N LEU A 124 -4.60 -18.17 2.38
CA LEU A 124 -5.30 -17.48 1.30
C LEU A 124 -4.41 -17.25 0.08
N PHE A 125 -3.19 -16.78 0.29
CA PHE A 125 -2.25 -16.57 -0.81
C PHE A 125 -1.97 -17.89 -1.54
N LYS A 126 -1.70 -18.95 -0.80
CA LYS A 126 -1.48 -20.28 -1.37
C LYS A 126 -2.73 -20.80 -2.12
N HIS A 127 -3.93 -20.59 -1.57
CA HIS A 127 -5.17 -21.03 -2.17
C HIS A 127 -5.47 -20.35 -3.52
N TYR A 128 -5.32 -19.02 -3.58
CA TYR A 128 -5.66 -18.25 -4.78
C TYR A 128 -4.52 -18.10 -5.79
N PHE A 129 -3.28 -18.17 -5.35
CA PHE A 129 -2.09 -17.84 -6.14
C PHE A 129 -0.95 -18.86 -6.02
N GLY A 130 -1.20 -20.05 -5.44
CA GLY A 130 -0.18 -21.11 -5.29
C GLY A 130 0.45 -21.53 -6.60
N ASP A 131 -0.32 -21.51 -7.69
CA ASP A 131 0.13 -21.86 -9.04
C ASP A 131 0.56 -20.64 -9.89
N ASP A 132 0.46 -19.43 -9.35
CA ASP A 132 0.94 -18.21 -10.02
C ASP A 132 2.40 -17.94 -9.69
N GLU A 133 3.29 -18.42 -10.53
CA GLU A 133 4.73 -18.19 -10.37
C GLU A 133 5.13 -16.71 -10.41
N GLN A 134 4.25 -15.83 -10.90
CA GLN A 134 4.50 -14.39 -10.95
C GLN A 134 4.00 -13.66 -9.70
N ALA A 135 3.24 -14.34 -8.83
CA ALA A 135 2.70 -13.72 -7.63
C ALA A 135 3.78 -13.40 -6.59
N PHE A 136 3.69 -12.20 -6.03
CA PHE A 136 4.53 -11.71 -4.94
C PHE A 136 3.64 -11.33 -3.76
N PHE A 137 3.84 -12.00 -2.64
CA PHE A 137 3.09 -11.75 -1.40
C PHE A 137 3.54 -10.44 -0.73
N ILE A 138 2.59 -9.58 -0.43
CA ILE A 138 2.79 -8.37 0.37
C ILE A 138 1.82 -8.42 1.54
N ASP A 139 2.33 -8.48 2.76
CA ASP A 139 1.50 -8.53 3.95
C ASP A 139 0.71 -7.23 4.17
N GLU A 140 -0.32 -7.30 5.01
CA GLU A 140 -1.20 -6.18 5.33
C GLU A 140 -0.42 -4.97 5.84
N GLY A 141 -0.70 -3.81 5.26
CA GLY A 141 0.02 -2.59 5.60
C GLY A 141 1.47 -2.51 5.11
N GLY A 142 1.93 -3.48 4.29
CA GLY A 142 3.29 -3.55 3.81
C GLY A 142 4.28 -3.87 4.93
N ALA A 143 3.86 -4.68 5.90
CA ALA A 143 4.77 -5.19 6.92
C ALA A 143 5.81 -6.11 6.25
N SER A 144 7.06 -5.90 6.57
CA SER A 144 8.16 -6.83 6.29
C SER A 144 8.82 -7.17 7.61
N PRO A 145 9.35 -8.38 7.75
CA PRO A 145 10.14 -8.75 8.92
C PRO A 145 11.29 -7.77 9.14
#